data_c0b6606d6793e5d2beaefb76cfcd6ade
#
_entry.id   c0b6606d6793e5d2beaefb76cfcd6ade
#
_cell.length_a   1.000
_cell.length_b   1.000
_cell.length_c   1.000
_cell.angle_alpha   90.00
_cell.angle_beta   90.00
_cell.angle_gamma   90.00
#
_symmetry.space_group_name_H-M   'P 1'
#
loop_
_entity.id
_entity.type
_entity.pdbx_description
1 polymer ?
#
loop_
_entity_poly.entity_id
_entity_poly.type
_entity_poly.pdbx_seq_one_letter_code
_entity_poly.pdbx_strand_id
1 'polypeptide(L)'
;CAFNMESGRLDNCVTVGRKGGMDCHITVHGVAAHAGNDYMKGRNAIIEMSKKLPLLQDLSIFDEGLTVSVGVIKGGMVSNAVPDYCYAELDVRYKKLEHMDYIKEKIREVCAQTYIEGTTTEVEFVAPMPAFEETQANHDLLAYVNSVATKFGYEAMQPVYVGGMSDAAYFGSVGVPTLCSMGAMGSGAHTREEKALVSSFYERWLIVMACIMEVQAFADKYAK
;
A
#
# COMPACT_ATOMS: atom_id res chain seq x y z
N CYS A 1 6.15 1.51 22.21
CA CYS A 1 4.98 1.76 21.36
C CYS A 1 5.17 3.00 20.50
N ALA A 2 4.36 3.15 19.47
CA ALA A 2 4.39 4.29 18.57
C ALA A 2 2.99 4.92 18.40
N PHE A 3 2.94 6.24 18.37
CA PHE A 3 1.76 7.03 18.06
C PHE A 3 2.02 7.77 16.75
N ASN A 4 1.44 7.29 15.66
CA ASN A 4 1.57 7.95 14.36
C ASN A 4 0.51 9.04 14.22
N MET A 5 0.96 10.29 14.09
CA MET A 5 0.13 11.50 14.08
C MET A 5 -0.46 11.82 12.70
N GLU A 6 -0.68 10.81 11.86
CA GLU A 6 -1.53 10.94 10.66
C GLU A 6 -2.91 11.50 10.99
N SER A 7 -3.57 12.07 9.99
CA SER A 7 -4.90 12.68 10.13
C SER A 7 -5.90 11.75 10.85
N GLY A 8 -6.48 12.26 11.92
CA GLY A 8 -7.52 11.61 12.68
C GLY A 8 -8.85 11.58 11.90
N ARG A 9 -9.72 10.68 12.26
CA ARG A 9 -11.02 10.47 11.61
C ARG A 9 -12.13 11.21 12.37
N LEU A 10 -13.08 11.80 11.62
CA LEU A 10 -14.22 12.50 12.22
C LEU A 10 -15.18 11.59 13.00
N ASP A 11 -15.14 10.27 12.74
CA ASP A 11 -15.92 9.25 13.46
C ASP A 11 -15.26 8.78 14.78
N ASN A 12 -14.23 9.49 15.24
CA ASN A 12 -13.44 9.16 16.44
C ASN A 12 -12.82 7.76 16.42
N CYS A 13 -12.53 7.22 15.22
CA CYS A 13 -11.81 5.95 15.07
C CYS A 13 -10.30 6.16 15.03
N VAL A 14 -9.57 5.15 15.52
CA VAL A 14 -8.10 5.05 15.45
C VAL A 14 -7.71 3.85 14.62
N THR A 15 -6.75 4.04 13.75
CA THR A 15 -6.32 3.00 12.82
C THR A 15 -5.36 2.03 13.51
N VAL A 16 -5.78 0.76 13.57
CA VAL A 16 -5.02 -0.36 14.16
C VAL A 16 -4.39 -1.27 13.12
N GLY A 17 -4.72 -1.06 11.84
CA GLY A 17 -4.16 -1.79 10.70
C GLY A 17 -4.40 -1.07 9.37
N ARG A 18 -3.47 -1.24 8.42
CA ARG A 18 -3.52 -0.65 7.07
C ARG A 18 -2.98 -1.63 6.05
N LYS A 19 -3.47 -1.56 4.82
CA LYS A 19 -2.80 -2.26 3.72
C LYS A 19 -1.40 -1.68 3.51
N GLY A 20 -0.45 -2.55 3.20
CA GLY A 20 0.76 -2.22 2.49
C GLY A 20 0.51 -2.16 0.98
N GLY A 21 1.52 -1.75 0.24
CA GLY A 21 1.42 -1.74 -1.22
C GLY A 21 2.68 -1.25 -1.90
N MET A 22 2.63 -1.27 -3.21
CA MET A 22 3.68 -0.76 -4.10
C MET A 22 3.11 -0.57 -5.50
N ASP A 23 3.72 0.31 -6.26
CA ASP A 23 3.54 0.32 -7.70
C ASP A 23 4.53 -0.65 -8.36
N CYS A 24 4.08 -1.31 -9.42
CA CYS A 24 4.93 -2.18 -10.22
C CYS A 24 4.87 -1.73 -11.67
N HIS A 25 6.03 -1.36 -12.21
CA HIS A 25 6.19 -0.94 -13.59
C HIS A 25 6.76 -2.10 -14.40
N ILE A 26 6.10 -2.42 -15.50
CA ILE A 26 6.53 -3.49 -16.42
C ILE A 26 6.76 -2.87 -17.78
N THR A 27 7.96 -3.06 -18.31
CA THR A 27 8.33 -2.60 -19.64
C THR A 27 8.69 -3.79 -20.51
N VAL A 28 8.05 -3.89 -21.68
CA VAL A 28 8.38 -4.87 -22.70
C VAL A 28 9.05 -4.18 -23.89
N HIS A 29 10.20 -4.67 -24.26
CA HIS A 29 10.94 -4.28 -25.44
C HIS A 29 10.81 -5.34 -26.53
N GLY A 30 10.54 -4.91 -27.75
CA GLY A 30 10.44 -5.72 -28.94
C GLY A 30 11.32 -5.19 -30.06
N VAL A 31 10.90 -5.39 -31.32
CA VAL A 31 11.58 -4.90 -32.50
C VAL A 31 10.57 -4.27 -33.46
N ALA A 32 10.77 -3.00 -33.80
CA ALA A 32 9.94 -2.31 -34.77
C ALA A 32 10.13 -2.85 -36.18
N ALA A 33 9.06 -2.96 -36.95
CA ALA A 33 9.10 -3.31 -38.37
C ALA A 33 7.87 -2.78 -39.10
N HIS A 34 7.94 -2.60 -40.41
CA HIS A 34 6.78 -2.24 -41.22
C HIS A 34 5.79 -3.43 -41.26
N ALA A 35 4.58 -3.23 -40.79
CA ALA A 35 3.62 -4.32 -40.62
C ALA A 35 3.23 -5.03 -41.94
N GLY A 36 3.25 -4.33 -43.08
CA GLY A 36 2.91 -4.90 -44.36
C GLY A 36 4.10 -5.52 -45.11
N ASN A 37 5.29 -4.93 -45.00
CA ASN A 37 6.47 -5.34 -45.82
C ASN A 37 7.40 -6.29 -45.06
N ASP A 38 7.60 -6.07 -43.76
CA ASP A 38 8.65 -6.70 -42.98
C ASP A 38 8.16 -7.30 -41.68
N TYR A 39 6.88 -7.70 -41.60
CA TYR A 39 6.23 -8.18 -40.39
C TYR A 39 7.07 -9.20 -39.59
N MET A 40 7.66 -10.17 -40.31
CA MET A 40 8.45 -11.25 -39.70
C MET A 40 9.77 -10.79 -39.07
N LYS A 41 10.23 -9.57 -39.36
CA LYS A 41 11.42 -8.96 -38.74
C LYS A 41 11.05 -8.29 -37.41
N GLY A 42 9.76 -7.95 -37.20
CA GLY A 42 9.25 -7.34 -35.97
C GLY A 42 9.12 -8.30 -34.82
N ARG A 43 9.12 -7.75 -33.59
CA ARG A 43 8.80 -8.45 -32.34
C ARG A 43 7.82 -7.60 -31.58
N ASN A 44 6.57 -8.05 -31.53
CA ASN A 44 5.46 -7.23 -31.06
C ASN A 44 5.39 -7.16 -29.53
N ALA A 45 5.84 -6.04 -28.95
CA ALA A 45 5.84 -5.79 -27.51
C ALA A 45 4.41 -5.71 -26.90
N ILE A 46 3.42 -5.22 -27.67
CA ILE A 46 2.03 -5.17 -27.17
C ILE A 46 1.46 -6.59 -27.03
N ILE A 47 1.71 -7.47 -27.99
CA ILE A 47 1.23 -8.85 -27.90
C ILE A 47 1.92 -9.59 -26.76
N GLU A 48 3.22 -9.40 -26.56
CA GLU A 48 3.94 -9.94 -25.41
C GLU A 48 3.32 -9.49 -24.10
N MET A 49 3.11 -8.17 -23.91
CA MET A 49 2.46 -7.60 -22.72
C MET A 49 1.04 -8.16 -22.53
N SER A 50 0.24 -8.24 -23.59
CA SER A 50 -1.13 -8.73 -23.55
C SER A 50 -1.27 -10.17 -23.02
N LYS A 51 -0.23 -10.99 -23.20
CA LYS A 51 -0.18 -12.36 -22.65
C LYS A 51 0.12 -12.38 -21.15
N LYS A 52 0.84 -11.39 -20.65
CA LYS A 52 1.22 -11.28 -19.24
C LYS A 52 0.12 -10.64 -18.37
N LEU A 53 -0.58 -9.63 -18.88
CA LEU A 53 -1.53 -8.85 -18.08
C LEU A 53 -2.63 -9.69 -17.41
N PRO A 54 -3.32 -10.64 -18.07
CA PRO A 54 -4.29 -11.49 -17.41
C PRO A 54 -3.67 -12.32 -16.27
N LEU A 55 -2.49 -12.90 -16.50
CA LEU A 55 -1.79 -13.71 -15.51
C LEU A 55 -1.37 -12.88 -14.29
N LEU A 56 -0.96 -11.63 -14.50
CA LEU A 56 -0.64 -10.71 -13.43
C LEU A 56 -1.88 -10.32 -12.61
N GLN A 57 -3.01 -10.06 -13.27
CA GLN A 57 -4.27 -9.76 -12.61
C GLN A 57 -4.77 -10.95 -11.77
N ASP A 58 -4.58 -12.17 -12.24
CA ASP A 58 -4.97 -13.41 -11.58
C ASP A 58 -4.13 -13.76 -10.34
N LEU A 59 -3.04 -13.02 -10.09
CA LEU A 59 -2.26 -13.14 -8.83
C LEU A 59 -3.00 -12.58 -7.61
N SER A 60 -4.15 -11.95 -7.78
CA SER A 60 -4.96 -11.44 -6.68
C SER A 60 -5.54 -12.57 -5.82
N ILE A 61 -5.45 -12.42 -4.49
CA ILE A 61 -6.04 -13.32 -3.49
C ILE A 61 -7.00 -12.48 -2.63
N PHE A 62 -8.23 -12.30 -3.14
CA PHE A 62 -9.19 -11.36 -2.54
C PHE A 62 -9.52 -11.67 -1.08
N ASP A 63 -9.69 -12.95 -0.73
CA ASP A 63 -10.00 -13.38 0.64
C ASP A 63 -8.87 -13.06 1.63
N GLU A 64 -7.63 -12.97 1.14
CA GLU A 64 -6.47 -12.57 1.95
C GLU A 64 -6.15 -11.09 1.85
N GLY A 65 -6.92 -10.33 1.06
CA GLY A 65 -6.75 -8.90 0.87
C GLY A 65 -5.53 -8.51 0.04
N LEU A 66 -4.98 -9.45 -0.74
CA LEU A 66 -3.96 -9.22 -1.76
C LEU A 66 -4.65 -8.89 -3.09
N THR A 67 -4.33 -7.75 -3.66
CA THR A 67 -4.88 -7.30 -4.95
C THR A 67 -3.78 -6.81 -5.87
N VAL A 68 -3.86 -7.18 -7.14
CA VAL A 68 -3.04 -6.69 -8.24
C VAL A 68 -3.97 -6.05 -9.25
N SER A 69 -3.78 -4.79 -9.55
CA SER A 69 -4.63 -4.04 -10.48
C SER A 69 -3.80 -3.41 -11.59
N VAL A 70 -4.06 -3.77 -12.82
CA VAL A 70 -3.45 -3.09 -13.98
C VAL A 70 -4.14 -1.74 -14.18
N GLY A 71 -3.49 -0.66 -13.76
CA GLY A 71 -4.05 0.69 -13.79
C GLY A 71 -3.76 1.45 -15.09
N VAL A 72 -2.59 1.22 -15.69
CA VAL A 72 -2.14 1.92 -16.89
C VAL A 72 -1.53 0.94 -17.89
N ILE A 73 -1.82 1.15 -19.18
CA ILE A 73 -1.11 0.49 -20.28
C ILE A 73 -0.85 1.51 -21.39
N LYS A 74 0.37 1.51 -21.93
CA LYS A 74 0.81 2.36 -23.06
C LYS A 74 1.70 1.56 -24.01
N GLY A 75 1.50 1.71 -25.32
CA GLY A 75 2.35 1.01 -26.29
C GLY A 75 2.01 1.35 -27.74
N GLY A 76 2.99 1.13 -28.63
CA GLY A 76 2.88 1.43 -30.05
C GLY A 76 2.89 2.93 -30.38
N MET A 77 3.06 3.26 -31.64
CA MET A 77 3.02 4.63 -32.17
C MET A 77 2.02 4.79 -33.30
N VAL A 78 2.04 3.86 -34.26
CA VAL A 78 1.17 3.88 -35.45
C VAL A 78 0.70 2.46 -35.78
N SER A 79 -0.45 2.34 -36.40
CA SER A 79 -1.10 1.05 -36.68
C SER A 79 -0.39 0.18 -37.73
N ASN A 80 0.41 0.80 -38.61
CA ASN A 80 1.16 0.12 -39.69
C ASN A 80 2.60 -0.26 -39.33
N ALA A 81 2.98 -0.18 -38.04
CA ALA A 81 4.27 -0.66 -37.53
C ALA A 81 4.05 -1.71 -36.44
N VAL A 82 4.89 -2.75 -36.44
CA VAL A 82 5.00 -3.68 -35.32
C VAL A 82 5.57 -2.90 -34.13
N PRO A 83 4.90 -2.85 -32.96
CA PRO A 83 5.37 -2.05 -31.83
C PRO A 83 6.56 -2.73 -31.13
N ASP A 84 7.61 -1.95 -30.89
CA ASP A 84 8.81 -2.36 -30.17
C ASP A 84 8.82 -2.00 -28.69
N TYR A 85 7.74 -1.37 -28.21
CA TYR A 85 7.61 -0.94 -26.83
C TYR A 85 6.18 -1.10 -26.32
N CYS A 86 6.06 -1.61 -25.09
CA CYS A 86 4.82 -1.59 -24.31
C CYS A 86 5.15 -1.45 -22.83
N TYR A 87 4.38 -0.60 -22.13
CA TYR A 87 4.54 -0.30 -20.71
C TYR A 87 3.21 -0.50 -19.99
N ALA A 88 3.27 -1.03 -18.76
CA ALA A 88 2.12 -1.12 -17.87
C ALA A 88 2.50 -0.72 -16.43
N GLU A 89 1.56 -0.10 -15.72
CA GLU A 89 1.65 0.18 -14.29
C GLU A 89 0.58 -0.61 -13.54
N LEU A 90 1.01 -1.29 -12.48
CA LEU A 90 0.15 -2.06 -11.60
C LEU A 90 0.17 -1.45 -10.20
N ASP A 91 -1.00 -1.29 -9.59
CA ASP A 91 -1.16 -1.05 -8.14
C ASP A 91 -1.26 -2.41 -7.44
N VAL A 92 -0.40 -2.65 -6.47
CA VAL A 92 -0.38 -3.87 -5.66
C VAL A 92 -0.66 -3.51 -4.21
N ARG A 93 -1.69 -4.14 -3.61
CA ARG A 93 -2.06 -3.94 -2.21
C ARG A 93 -2.16 -5.25 -1.46
N TYR A 94 -1.73 -5.28 -0.19
CA TYR A 94 -1.73 -6.47 0.64
C TYR A 94 -1.97 -6.15 2.11
N LYS A 95 -2.56 -7.11 2.84
CA LYS A 95 -2.83 -7.00 4.29
C LYS A 95 -1.74 -7.62 5.16
N LYS A 96 -0.94 -8.56 4.62
CA LYS A 96 0.07 -9.31 5.37
C LYS A 96 1.47 -8.91 4.92
N LEU A 97 2.41 -8.86 5.86
CA LEU A 97 3.83 -8.57 5.58
C LEU A 97 4.44 -9.60 4.61
N GLU A 98 4.13 -10.88 4.80
CA GLU A 98 4.62 -11.98 3.96
C GLU A 98 4.21 -11.84 2.48
N HIS A 99 3.09 -11.18 2.21
CA HIS A 99 2.61 -10.98 0.84
C HIS A 99 3.48 -10.02 0.03
N MET A 100 4.25 -9.13 0.67
CA MET A 100 5.11 -8.20 -0.06
C MET A 100 6.17 -8.92 -0.90
N ASP A 101 6.90 -9.85 -0.29
CA ASP A 101 7.95 -10.58 -1.01
C ASP A 101 7.36 -11.68 -1.90
N TYR A 102 6.31 -12.37 -1.43
CA TYR A 102 5.57 -13.35 -2.21
C TYR A 102 5.09 -12.79 -3.55
N ILE A 103 4.41 -11.63 -3.55
CA ILE A 103 3.86 -11.07 -4.78
C ILE A 103 4.93 -10.53 -5.73
N LYS A 104 6.04 -9.97 -5.20
CA LYS A 104 7.19 -9.57 -6.02
C LYS A 104 7.77 -10.76 -6.78
N GLU A 105 7.90 -11.91 -6.11
CA GLU A 105 8.40 -13.12 -6.74
C GLU A 105 7.44 -13.62 -7.82
N LYS A 106 6.14 -13.69 -7.52
CA LYS A 106 5.12 -14.12 -8.50
C LYS A 106 5.04 -13.22 -9.72
N ILE A 107 5.15 -11.91 -9.56
CA ILE A 107 5.21 -10.97 -10.69
C ILE A 107 6.47 -11.24 -11.54
N ARG A 108 7.63 -11.45 -10.91
CA ARG A 108 8.87 -11.80 -11.64
C ARG A 108 8.73 -13.11 -12.40
N GLU A 109 8.12 -14.15 -11.80
CA GLU A 109 7.87 -15.44 -12.46
C GLU A 109 7.04 -15.27 -13.74
N VAL A 110 5.95 -14.51 -13.68
CA VAL A 110 5.11 -14.22 -14.85
C VAL A 110 5.88 -13.43 -15.89
N CYS A 111 6.63 -12.41 -15.47
CA CYS A 111 7.37 -11.55 -16.39
C CYS A 111 8.59 -12.23 -17.04
N ALA A 112 9.17 -13.23 -16.40
CA ALA A 112 10.26 -14.03 -16.93
C ALA A 112 9.85 -14.93 -18.12
N GLN A 113 8.55 -15.24 -18.27
CA GLN A 113 8.06 -16.02 -19.41
C GLN A 113 8.07 -15.16 -20.67
N THR A 114 8.60 -15.69 -21.77
CA THR A 114 8.61 -15.04 -23.08
C THR A 114 7.63 -15.74 -24.02
N TYR A 115 6.64 -15.01 -24.51
CA TYR A 115 5.61 -15.49 -25.44
C TYR A 115 5.92 -15.14 -26.89
N ILE A 116 6.59 -14.02 -27.11
CA ILE A 116 7.06 -13.58 -28.42
C ILE A 116 8.60 -13.64 -28.43
N GLU A 117 9.16 -14.61 -29.10
CA GLU A 117 10.60 -14.82 -29.19
C GLU A 117 11.32 -13.55 -29.63
N GLY A 118 12.37 -13.17 -28.90
CA GLY A 118 13.16 -11.97 -29.15
C GLY A 118 12.60 -10.69 -28.53
N THR A 119 11.58 -10.78 -27.65
CA THR A 119 11.22 -9.69 -26.73
C THR A 119 11.96 -9.84 -25.42
N THR A 120 12.09 -8.73 -24.67
CA THR A 120 12.60 -8.70 -23.29
C THR A 120 11.62 -7.97 -22.39
N THR A 121 11.56 -8.35 -21.11
CA THR A 121 10.67 -7.73 -20.12
C THR A 121 11.48 -7.28 -18.92
N GLU A 122 11.28 -6.03 -18.51
CA GLU A 122 11.84 -5.42 -17.30
C GLU A 122 10.74 -5.19 -16.29
N VAL A 123 11.06 -5.38 -14.98
CA VAL A 123 10.14 -5.19 -13.87
C VAL A 123 10.79 -4.31 -12.82
N GLU A 124 10.13 -3.22 -12.46
CA GLU A 124 10.54 -2.32 -11.40
C GLU A 124 9.45 -2.23 -10.32
N PHE A 125 9.83 -2.39 -9.04
CA PHE A 125 8.94 -2.17 -7.91
C PHE A 125 9.24 -0.82 -7.30
N VAL A 126 8.23 0.06 -7.29
CA VAL A 126 8.37 1.46 -6.86
C VAL A 126 7.72 1.64 -5.49
N ALA A 127 8.45 2.30 -4.58
CA ALA A 127 8.01 2.68 -3.25
C ALA A 127 7.30 1.54 -2.46
N PRO A 128 7.90 0.36 -2.33
CA PRO A 128 7.29 -0.73 -1.57
C PRO A 128 7.17 -0.34 -0.09
N MET A 129 5.95 -0.41 0.44
CA MET A 129 5.64 -0.11 1.83
C MET A 129 5.04 -1.33 2.50
N PRO A 130 5.54 -1.77 3.67
CA PRO A 130 5.01 -2.95 4.37
C PRO A 130 3.53 -2.78 4.74
N ALA A 131 2.84 -3.88 5.02
CA ALA A 131 1.54 -3.82 5.65
C ALA A 131 1.68 -3.38 7.11
N PHE A 132 0.77 -2.55 7.58
CA PHE A 132 0.54 -2.32 9.00
C PHE A 132 -0.50 -3.34 9.47
N GLU A 133 -0.03 -4.49 9.93
CA GLU A 133 -0.92 -5.58 10.35
C GLU A 133 -1.67 -5.19 11.62
N GLU A 134 -2.95 -5.56 11.66
CA GLU A 134 -3.74 -5.48 12.88
C GLU A 134 -3.33 -6.59 13.84
N THR A 135 -2.83 -6.22 15.02
CA THR A 135 -2.31 -7.15 16.03
C THR A 135 -3.00 -6.95 17.37
N GLN A 136 -2.95 -7.97 18.23
CA GLN A 136 -3.43 -7.84 19.61
C GLN A 136 -2.67 -6.73 20.37
N ALA A 137 -1.38 -6.53 20.07
CA ALA A 137 -0.58 -5.48 20.68
C ALA A 137 -1.07 -4.07 20.33
N ASN A 138 -1.59 -3.86 19.11
CA ASN A 138 -2.20 -2.60 18.71
C ASN A 138 -3.53 -2.36 19.43
N HIS A 139 -4.35 -3.40 19.61
CA HIS A 139 -5.58 -3.32 20.40
C HIS A 139 -5.31 -3.07 21.88
N ASP A 140 -4.28 -3.69 22.46
CA ASP A 140 -3.86 -3.43 23.85
C ASP A 140 -3.37 -1.99 24.02
N LEU A 141 -2.65 -1.45 23.01
CA LEU A 141 -2.25 -0.04 23.01
C LEU A 141 -3.47 0.89 22.92
N LEU A 142 -4.46 0.56 22.09
CA LEU A 142 -5.71 1.33 22.03
C LEU A 142 -6.47 1.30 23.33
N ALA A 143 -6.56 0.14 23.98
CA ALA A 143 -7.20 0.03 25.31
C ALA A 143 -6.48 0.90 26.35
N TYR A 144 -5.14 0.93 26.34
CA TYR A 144 -4.35 1.82 27.17
C TYR A 144 -4.66 3.30 26.88
N VAL A 145 -4.61 3.71 25.61
CA VAL A 145 -4.91 5.09 25.20
C VAL A 145 -6.32 5.50 25.62
N ASN A 146 -7.31 4.63 25.42
CA ASN A 146 -8.69 4.88 25.85
C ASN A 146 -8.82 5.02 27.37
N SER A 147 -8.06 4.23 28.14
CA SER A 147 -8.03 4.37 29.61
C SER A 147 -7.49 5.73 30.06
N VAL A 148 -6.52 6.29 29.32
CA VAL A 148 -5.99 7.65 29.57
C VAL A 148 -6.99 8.71 29.10
N ALA A 149 -7.52 8.60 27.88
CA ALA A 149 -8.45 9.57 27.30
C ALA A 149 -9.69 9.79 28.20
N THR A 150 -10.27 8.70 28.70
CA THR A 150 -11.46 8.76 29.56
C THR A 150 -11.19 9.41 30.93
N LYS A 151 -9.97 9.34 31.47
CA LYS A 151 -9.60 10.09 32.67
C LYS A 151 -9.71 11.63 32.49
N PHE A 152 -9.52 12.11 31.26
CA PHE A 152 -9.64 13.51 30.90
C PHE A 152 -11.02 13.88 30.36
N GLY A 153 -11.99 12.96 30.41
CA GLY A 153 -13.37 13.20 29.97
C GLY A 153 -13.59 13.11 28.46
N TYR A 154 -12.62 12.57 27.70
CA TYR A 154 -12.78 12.30 26.27
C TYR A 154 -13.43 10.95 26.02
N GLU A 155 -14.15 10.84 24.91
CA GLU A 155 -14.77 9.58 24.49
C GLU A 155 -13.72 8.55 24.05
N ALA A 156 -14.00 7.27 24.35
CA ALA A 156 -13.15 6.17 23.88
C ALA A 156 -13.19 6.05 22.36
N MET A 157 -12.02 5.94 21.76
CA MET A 157 -11.84 5.75 20.31
C MET A 157 -12.11 4.31 19.92
N GLN A 158 -12.62 4.10 18.69
CA GLN A 158 -12.90 2.79 18.15
C GLN A 158 -11.79 2.35 17.16
N PRO A 159 -11.45 1.05 17.12
CA PRO A 159 -10.47 0.55 16.17
C PRO A 159 -11.04 0.52 14.75
N VAL A 160 -10.20 0.81 13.75
CA VAL A 160 -10.56 0.67 12.34
C VAL A 160 -9.36 0.16 11.53
N TYR A 161 -9.67 -0.66 10.52
CA TYR A 161 -8.72 -1.06 9.48
C TYR A 161 -8.98 -0.24 8.21
N VAL A 162 -7.93 0.31 7.57
CA VAL A 162 -8.09 1.15 6.37
C VAL A 162 -7.19 0.69 5.21
N GLY A 163 -7.60 1.05 3.98
CA GLY A 163 -6.89 0.62 2.76
C GLY A 163 -5.67 1.47 2.39
N GLY A 164 -5.56 2.70 2.90
CA GLY A 164 -4.46 3.60 2.58
C GLY A 164 -3.19 3.28 3.38
N MET A 165 -2.02 3.44 2.77
CA MET A 165 -0.71 3.25 3.39
C MET A 165 -0.36 4.37 4.37
N SER A 166 0.59 4.12 5.27
CA SER A 166 1.14 5.11 6.20
C SER A 166 2.44 4.61 6.82
N ASP A 167 3.29 5.52 7.25
CA ASP A 167 4.57 5.24 7.92
C ASP A 167 4.43 4.43 9.22
N ALA A 168 3.23 4.35 9.81
CA ALA A 168 2.92 3.44 10.91
C ALA A 168 3.30 1.98 10.60
N ALA A 169 3.29 1.61 9.32
CA ALA A 169 3.66 0.28 8.85
C ALA A 169 5.10 -0.10 9.18
N TYR A 170 6.04 0.85 9.16
CA TYR A 170 7.45 0.58 9.46
C TYR A 170 7.65 0.20 10.93
N PHE A 171 6.93 0.83 11.86
CA PHE A 171 6.96 0.45 13.27
C PHE A 171 6.29 -0.90 13.49
N GLY A 172 5.11 -1.11 12.88
CA GLY A 172 4.37 -2.37 12.98
C GLY A 172 5.16 -3.55 12.42
N SER A 173 5.89 -3.37 11.31
CA SER A 173 6.67 -4.44 10.66
C SER A 173 7.83 -4.98 11.50
N VAL A 174 8.28 -4.22 12.49
CA VAL A 174 9.31 -4.65 13.46
C VAL A 174 8.71 -5.00 14.82
N GLY A 175 7.40 -5.20 14.90
CA GLY A 175 6.69 -5.67 16.10
C GLY A 175 6.44 -4.61 17.17
N VAL A 176 6.60 -3.32 16.86
CA VAL A 176 6.30 -2.23 17.80
C VAL A 176 4.78 -2.02 17.86
N PRO A 177 4.13 -2.13 19.04
CA PRO A 177 2.73 -1.77 19.20
C PRO A 177 2.49 -0.35 18.70
N THR A 178 1.60 -0.17 17.73
CA THR A 178 1.45 1.11 17.02
C THR A 178 -0.04 1.47 16.84
N LEU A 179 -0.35 2.75 16.99
CA LEU A 179 -1.63 3.33 16.57
C LEU A 179 -1.38 4.40 15.51
N CYS A 180 -2.22 4.43 14.48
CA CYS A 180 -2.18 5.43 13.42
C CYS A 180 -3.47 6.27 13.43
N SER A 181 -3.47 7.41 12.73
CA SER A 181 -4.58 8.39 12.76
C SER A 181 -4.80 9.01 14.15
N MET A 182 -3.70 9.19 14.88
CA MET A 182 -3.72 9.83 16.22
C MET A 182 -3.67 11.35 16.14
N GLY A 183 -3.51 11.94 14.95
CA GLY A 183 -3.49 13.39 14.72
C GLY A 183 -4.87 14.05 14.76
N ALA A 184 -4.89 15.33 14.39
CA ALA A 184 -6.13 16.11 14.32
C ALA A 184 -7.17 15.47 13.40
N MET A 185 -8.43 15.46 13.83
CA MET A 185 -9.54 14.93 13.05
C MET A 185 -9.83 15.82 11.84
N GLY A 186 -9.95 15.23 10.67
CA GLY A 186 -10.14 15.97 9.44
C GLY A 186 -10.85 15.19 8.35
N SER A 187 -11.00 15.84 7.21
CA SER A 187 -11.60 15.25 6.00
C SER A 187 -11.04 15.90 4.74
N GLY A 188 -11.25 15.26 3.58
CA GLY A 188 -10.86 15.80 2.29
C GLY A 188 -9.36 15.66 2.00
N ALA A 189 -8.64 14.75 2.67
CA ALA A 189 -7.21 14.49 2.45
C ALA A 189 -6.88 14.35 0.94
N HIS A 190 -5.73 14.90 0.52
CA HIS A 190 -5.26 14.95 -0.87
C HIS A 190 -6.12 15.79 -1.82
N THR A 191 -7.00 16.66 -1.31
CA THR A 191 -7.80 17.59 -2.12
C THR A 191 -7.64 19.03 -1.66
N ARG A 192 -8.11 20.00 -2.47
CA ARG A 192 -8.16 21.41 -2.08
C ARG A 192 -9.19 21.71 -0.98
N GLU A 193 -10.09 20.80 -0.71
CA GLU A 193 -11.12 20.86 0.33
C GLU A 193 -10.67 20.23 1.65
N GLU A 194 -9.36 19.92 1.77
CA GLU A 194 -8.80 19.36 3.00
C GLU A 194 -8.96 20.32 4.16
N LYS A 195 -9.48 19.81 5.28
CA LYS A 195 -9.73 20.59 6.48
C LYS A 195 -9.58 19.73 7.73
N ALA A 196 -9.20 20.39 8.83
CA ALA A 196 -9.09 19.79 10.16
C ALA A 196 -9.99 20.52 11.17
N LEU A 197 -10.53 19.76 12.12
CA LEU A 197 -11.28 20.27 13.27
C LEU A 197 -10.28 20.83 14.29
N VAL A 198 -10.26 22.13 14.51
CA VAL A 198 -9.28 22.84 15.37
C VAL A 198 -9.34 22.31 16.83
N SER A 199 -10.53 22.05 17.38
CA SER A 199 -10.68 21.53 18.74
C SER A 199 -9.99 20.19 18.92
N SER A 200 -9.96 19.34 17.89
CA SER A 200 -9.31 18.03 17.94
C SER A 200 -7.79 18.08 18.04
N PHE A 201 -7.15 19.18 17.64
CA PHE A 201 -5.71 19.38 17.86
C PHE A 201 -5.37 19.32 19.35
N TYR A 202 -6.11 20.08 20.17
CA TYR A 202 -5.87 20.12 21.62
C TYR A 202 -6.19 18.79 22.27
N GLU A 203 -7.31 18.18 21.89
CA GLU A 203 -7.73 16.87 22.39
C GLU A 203 -6.67 15.80 22.12
N ARG A 204 -6.29 15.61 20.84
CA ARG A 204 -5.33 14.59 20.44
C ARG A 204 -3.95 14.83 21.04
N TRP A 205 -3.52 16.09 21.09
CA TRP A 205 -2.26 16.46 21.72
C TRP A 205 -2.27 16.11 23.23
N LEU A 206 -3.31 16.47 23.97
CA LEU A 206 -3.44 16.17 25.40
C LEU A 206 -3.43 14.66 25.66
N ILE A 207 -4.20 13.90 24.89
CA ILE A 207 -4.26 12.42 25.02
C ILE A 207 -2.88 11.80 24.79
N VAL A 208 -2.21 12.18 23.70
CA VAL A 208 -0.88 11.61 23.37
C VAL A 208 0.17 12.01 24.40
N MET A 209 0.20 13.27 24.85
CA MET A 209 1.11 13.72 25.89
C MET A 209 0.88 12.97 27.21
N ALA A 210 -0.36 12.82 27.65
CA ALA A 210 -0.67 12.06 28.85
C ALA A 210 -0.28 10.57 28.72
N CYS A 211 -0.53 9.97 27.55
CA CYS A 211 -0.06 8.61 27.27
C CYS A 211 1.45 8.48 27.36
N ILE A 212 2.22 9.44 26.83
CA ILE A 212 3.69 9.40 26.92
C ILE A 212 4.14 9.51 28.37
N MET A 213 3.53 10.37 29.17
CA MET A 213 3.90 10.57 30.58
C MET A 213 3.59 9.34 31.46
N GLU A 214 2.55 8.58 31.14
CA GLU A 214 2.13 7.39 31.89
C GLU A 214 2.55 6.06 31.22
N VAL A 215 3.36 6.09 30.15
CA VAL A 215 3.63 4.95 29.25
C VAL A 215 4.33 3.79 29.94
N GLN A 216 5.00 3.99 31.07
CA GLN A 216 5.83 2.96 31.73
C GLN A 216 4.99 1.70 32.06
N ALA A 217 3.77 1.89 32.56
CA ALA A 217 2.87 0.79 32.90
C ALA A 217 2.47 -0.07 31.69
N PHE A 218 2.36 0.55 30.50
CA PHE A 218 2.14 -0.17 29.25
C PHE A 218 3.45 -0.81 28.75
N ALA A 219 4.56 -0.08 28.80
CA ALA A 219 5.86 -0.54 28.30
C ALA A 219 6.35 -1.80 29.04
N ASP A 220 6.16 -1.90 30.36
CA ASP A 220 6.56 -3.05 31.19
C ASP A 220 5.90 -4.36 30.72
N LYS A 221 4.73 -4.30 30.11
CA LYS A 221 4.04 -5.46 29.52
C LYS A 221 4.77 -6.01 28.28
N TYR A 222 5.50 -5.17 27.54
CA TYR A 222 6.16 -5.47 26.28
C TYR A 222 7.69 -5.36 26.34
N ALA A 223 8.25 -4.93 27.48
CA ALA A 223 9.68 -4.96 27.71
C ALA A 223 10.12 -6.41 27.97
N LYS A 224 10.61 -7.07 26.92
CA LYS A 224 11.28 -8.38 27.01
C LYS A 224 12.69 -8.26 26.49
#